data_8e994db6ef9b678b2ba25ea3a7618cae
#
_entry.id   8e994db6ef9b678b2ba25ea3a7618cae
#
_cell.length_a   1.000
_cell.length_b   1.000
_cell.length_c   1.000
_cell.angle_alpha   90.00
_cell.angle_beta   90.00
_cell.angle_gamma   90.00
#
_symmetry.space_group_name_H-M   'P 1'
#
loop_
_entity.id
_entity.type
_entity.pdbx_description
1 polymer ?
#
loop_
_entity_poly.entity_id
_entity_poly.type
_entity_poly.pdbx_seq_one_letter_code
_entity_poly.pdbx_strand_id
1 'polypeptide(L)'
;MKITYLYHSGFAIEGETFVLILDYYTGAENIIAGLLASRIPLYVLVTHSHADHFNPDILTWKDKHPDIHYIFSSELYRRVGDLPDVTYLKTLEDYHDDRLNIRAFGSTDTGGSFLIESDGIKVFHAGDLNNWHWKDESTPQEVRQADSDYLHELGVLAKYAPSIDVVMFPVCLLYTSPSPRDVEES
;
A
#
# COMPACT_ATOMS: atom_id res chain seq x y z
N MET A 1 -16.24 4.89 -7.85
CA MET A 1 -14.93 4.95 -7.15
C MET A 1 -14.04 5.99 -7.81
N LYS A 2 -13.37 6.85 -7.03
CA LYS A 2 -12.40 7.85 -7.50
C LYS A 2 -11.06 7.60 -6.81
N ILE A 3 -9.96 7.59 -7.55
CA ILE A 3 -8.61 7.41 -7.03
C ILE A 3 -7.84 8.71 -7.23
N THR A 4 -7.23 9.20 -6.17
CA THR A 4 -6.44 10.43 -6.17
C THR A 4 -5.03 10.09 -5.71
N TYR A 5 -4.02 10.42 -6.52
CA TYR A 5 -2.62 10.35 -6.12
C TYR A 5 -2.31 11.50 -5.17
N LEU A 6 -1.74 11.20 -4.02
CA LEU A 6 -1.41 12.18 -3.00
C LEU A 6 0.04 12.65 -3.12
N TYR A 7 0.95 11.73 -2.95
CA TYR A 7 2.40 11.94 -3.16
C TYR A 7 3.13 10.63 -2.84
N HIS A 8 4.29 10.36 -3.47
CA HIS A 8 5.08 9.14 -3.28
C HIS A 8 4.24 7.88 -3.51
N SER A 9 4.14 7.00 -2.53
CA SER A 9 3.25 5.82 -2.57
C SER A 9 1.85 6.09 -2.01
N GLY A 10 1.53 7.37 -1.70
CA GLY A 10 0.27 7.78 -1.09
C GLY A 10 -0.88 7.91 -2.09
N PHE A 11 -2.01 7.29 -1.78
CA PHE A 11 -3.25 7.40 -2.56
C PHE A 11 -4.45 7.61 -1.64
N ALA A 12 -5.49 8.27 -2.17
CA ALA A 12 -6.82 8.28 -1.60
C ALA A 12 -7.80 7.61 -2.55
N ILE A 13 -8.67 6.75 -2.02
CA ILE A 13 -9.74 6.09 -2.76
C ILE A 13 -11.06 6.52 -2.14
N GLU A 14 -11.91 7.19 -2.92
CA GLU A 14 -13.22 7.62 -2.52
C GLU A 14 -14.26 6.67 -3.16
N GLY A 15 -14.91 5.84 -2.34
CA GLY A 15 -16.06 5.04 -2.68
C GLY A 15 -17.36 5.82 -2.41
N GLU A 16 -18.51 5.17 -2.55
CA GLU A 16 -19.81 5.77 -2.23
C GLU A 16 -20.03 5.82 -0.71
N THR A 17 -19.54 4.84 0.03
CA THR A 17 -19.81 4.64 1.46
C THR A 17 -18.54 4.66 2.33
N PHE A 18 -17.36 4.85 1.75
CA PHE A 18 -16.07 4.87 2.46
C PHE A 18 -15.07 5.79 1.77
N VAL A 19 -14.09 6.22 2.55
CA VAL A 19 -12.85 6.83 2.06
C VAL A 19 -11.69 5.99 2.58
N LEU A 20 -10.70 5.72 1.72
CA LEU A 20 -9.50 4.97 2.07
C LEU A 20 -8.27 5.80 1.73
N ILE A 21 -7.35 5.94 2.68
CA ILE A 21 -6.06 6.60 2.49
C ILE A 21 -4.97 5.54 2.67
N LEU A 22 -4.10 5.45 1.69
CA LEU A 22 -2.98 4.49 1.63
C LEU A 22 -1.66 5.24 1.76
N ASP A 23 -0.77 4.75 2.62
CA ASP A 23 0.64 5.19 2.75
C ASP A 23 0.83 6.71 2.72
N TYR A 24 0.08 7.44 3.55
CA TYR A 24 0.20 8.89 3.59
C TYR A 24 1.53 9.33 4.22
N TYR A 25 2.28 10.09 3.46
CA TYR A 25 3.56 10.68 3.89
C TYR A 25 3.44 12.20 4.06
N THR A 26 3.27 12.95 2.97
CA THR A 26 3.21 14.41 2.95
C THR A 26 2.54 14.90 1.67
N GLY A 27 2.36 16.20 1.55
CA GLY A 27 1.66 16.82 0.41
C GLY A 27 0.16 16.58 0.48
N ALA A 28 -0.56 17.20 -0.40
CA ALA A 28 -2.02 17.03 -0.49
C ALA A 28 -2.81 17.40 0.80
N GLU A 29 -2.28 18.27 1.66
CA GLU A 29 -2.87 18.66 2.94
C GLU A 29 -4.30 19.19 2.78
N ASN A 30 -4.58 19.91 1.69
CA ASN A 30 -5.92 20.42 1.40
C ASN A 30 -6.91 19.27 1.06
N ILE A 31 -6.44 18.22 0.37
CA ILE A 31 -7.23 17.05 0.05
C ILE A 31 -7.53 16.30 1.35
N ILE A 32 -6.50 16.03 2.14
CA ILE A 32 -6.63 15.35 3.44
C ILE A 32 -7.59 16.11 4.36
N ALA A 33 -7.46 17.45 4.47
CA ALA A 33 -8.35 18.25 5.27
C ALA A 33 -9.82 18.14 4.82
N GLY A 34 -10.06 18.07 3.53
CA GLY A 34 -11.40 17.84 2.96
C GLY A 34 -11.95 16.45 3.29
N LEU A 35 -11.12 15.40 3.18
CA LEU A 35 -11.51 14.04 3.52
C LEU A 35 -11.79 13.88 5.01
N LEU A 36 -10.97 14.49 5.88
CA LEU A 36 -11.17 14.49 7.33
C LEU A 36 -12.42 15.28 7.77
N ALA A 37 -12.83 16.28 6.99
CA ALA A 37 -14.06 17.03 7.25
C ALA A 37 -15.33 16.30 6.78
N SER A 38 -15.18 15.23 6.00
CA SER A 38 -16.32 14.42 5.55
C SER A 38 -16.92 13.64 6.72
N ARG A 39 -18.12 13.08 6.52
CA ARG A 39 -18.77 12.19 7.50
C ARG A 39 -18.80 10.74 7.01
N ILE A 40 -18.13 10.47 5.89
CA ILE A 40 -18.02 9.12 5.34
C ILE A 40 -16.92 8.39 6.11
N PRO A 41 -17.15 7.15 6.57
CA PRO A 41 -16.14 6.34 7.25
C PRO A 41 -14.78 6.38 6.56
N LEU A 42 -13.73 6.61 7.33
CA LEU A 42 -12.37 6.77 6.84
C LEU A 42 -11.49 5.59 7.27
N TYR A 43 -10.83 4.99 6.32
CA TYR A 43 -9.87 3.92 6.52
C TYR A 43 -8.47 4.43 6.19
N VAL A 44 -7.52 4.17 7.07
CA VAL A 44 -6.12 4.54 6.86
C VAL A 44 -5.27 3.27 6.89
N LEU A 45 -4.68 2.94 5.75
CA LEU A 45 -3.80 1.78 5.57
C LEU A 45 -2.35 2.22 5.49
N VAL A 46 -1.48 1.45 6.15
CA VAL A 46 -0.03 1.65 6.06
C VAL A 46 0.66 0.32 5.84
N THR A 47 1.44 0.24 4.76
CA THR A 47 2.14 -0.99 4.36
C THR A 47 3.37 -1.27 5.20
N HIS A 48 4.12 -0.24 5.60
CA HIS A 48 5.33 -0.38 6.43
C HIS A 48 5.77 0.94 7.06
N SER A 49 6.79 0.87 7.90
CA SER A 49 7.21 1.96 8.78
C SER A 49 8.20 2.96 8.19
N HIS A 50 8.62 2.84 6.93
CA HIS A 50 9.50 3.83 6.30
C HIS A 50 8.83 5.21 6.28
N ALA A 51 9.65 6.28 6.36
CA ALA A 51 9.14 7.64 6.55
C ALA A 51 8.31 8.16 5.38
N ASP A 52 8.53 7.64 4.19
CA ASP A 52 7.83 7.98 2.95
C ASP A 52 6.51 7.20 2.75
N HIS A 53 6.18 6.27 3.67
CA HIS A 53 4.91 5.53 3.72
C HIS A 53 4.12 5.78 5.00
N PHE A 54 4.78 6.21 6.07
CA PHE A 54 4.16 6.40 7.38
C PHE A 54 4.46 7.77 7.96
N ASN A 55 3.47 8.67 7.94
CA ASN A 55 3.49 9.92 8.69
C ASN A 55 2.78 9.73 10.03
N PRO A 56 3.46 9.85 11.19
CA PRO A 56 2.85 9.65 12.50
C PRO A 56 1.66 10.59 12.80
N ASP A 57 1.57 11.73 12.12
CA ASP A 57 0.48 12.69 12.30
C ASP A 57 -0.89 12.09 11.94
N ILE A 58 -0.93 11.01 11.12
CA ILE A 58 -2.18 10.30 10.82
C ILE A 58 -2.88 9.82 12.09
N LEU A 59 -2.13 9.48 13.16
CA LEU A 59 -2.68 9.00 14.42
C LEU A 59 -3.48 10.08 15.18
N THR A 60 -3.26 11.34 14.85
CA THR A 60 -4.04 12.48 15.42
C THR A 60 -5.36 12.73 14.68
N TRP A 61 -5.56 12.08 13.53
CA TRP A 61 -6.74 12.34 12.69
C TRP A 61 -8.05 11.87 13.33
N LYS A 62 -8.00 10.92 14.26
CA LYS A 62 -9.17 10.49 15.03
C LYS A 62 -9.82 11.61 15.85
N ASP A 63 -9.05 12.65 16.21
CA ASP A 63 -9.59 13.82 16.90
C ASP A 63 -10.45 14.69 15.97
N LYS A 64 -10.26 14.57 14.66
CA LYS A 64 -10.98 15.30 13.62
C LYS A 64 -12.05 14.47 12.93
N HIS A 65 -11.84 13.15 12.85
CA HIS A 65 -12.74 12.21 12.19
C HIS A 65 -13.02 11.02 13.13
N PRO A 66 -14.17 11.02 13.85
CA PRO A 66 -14.45 10.00 14.88
C PRO A 66 -14.67 8.59 14.31
N ASP A 67 -15.12 8.47 13.05
CA ASP A 67 -15.33 7.19 12.36
C ASP A 67 -14.12 6.87 11.47
N ILE A 68 -12.96 6.74 12.11
CA ILE A 68 -11.70 6.40 11.47
C ILE A 68 -11.23 4.99 11.89
N HIS A 69 -10.77 4.21 10.94
CA HIS A 69 -10.26 2.86 11.12
C HIS A 69 -8.80 2.80 10.64
N TYR A 70 -7.90 2.44 11.54
CA TYR A 70 -6.49 2.25 11.20
C TYR A 70 -6.20 0.77 10.97
N ILE A 71 -5.67 0.44 9.80
CA ILE A 71 -5.33 -0.94 9.41
C ILE A 71 -3.89 -0.94 8.90
N PHE A 72 -3.01 -1.47 9.70
CA PHE A 72 -1.57 -1.41 9.47
C PHE A 72 -0.99 -2.80 9.25
N SER A 73 0.05 -2.90 8.45
CA SER A 73 0.90 -4.09 8.48
C SER A 73 1.43 -4.32 9.90
N SER A 74 1.50 -5.57 10.32
CA SER A 74 1.97 -5.95 11.65
C SER A 74 3.42 -5.52 11.94
N GLU A 75 4.19 -5.18 10.93
CA GLU A 75 5.53 -4.63 11.06
C GLU A 75 5.52 -3.31 11.83
N LEU A 76 4.49 -2.45 11.62
CA LEU A 76 4.37 -1.16 12.30
C LEU A 76 4.19 -1.28 13.81
N TYR A 77 3.78 -2.45 14.32
CA TYR A 77 3.61 -2.67 15.77
C TYR A 77 4.89 -2.32 16.56
N ARG A 78 6.07 -2.58 15.99
CA ARG A 78 7.36 -2.25 16.63
C ARG A 78 7.60 -0.75 16.76
N ARG A 79 7.07 0.05 15.84
CA ARG A 79 7.25 1.51 15.81
C ARG A 79 6.13 2.25 16.53
N VAL A 80 4.91 1.79 16.38
CA VAL A 80 3.70 2.46 16.85
C VAL A 80 3.26 1.97 18.23
N GLY A 81 3.54 0.69 18.54
CA GLY A 81 3.13 0.04 19.79
C GLY A 81 1.70 -0.49 19.75
N ASP A 82 1.20 -0.89 20.90
CA ASP A 82 -0.16 -1.42 21.06
C ASP A 82 -1.15 -0.25 21.19
N LEU A 83 -1.77 0.12 20.08
CA LEU A 83 -2.83 1.14 20.06
C LEU A 83 -4.19 0.48 19.89
N PRO A 84 -5.17 0.77 20.78
CA PRO A 84 -6.47 0.10 20.79
C PRO A 84 -7.30 0.35 19.52
N ASP A 85 -7.02 1.44 18.80
CA ASP A 85 -7.76 1.84 17.60
C ASP A 85 -7.08 1.36 16.31
N VAL A 86 -6.02 0.54 16.40
CA VAL A 86 -5.25 0.05 15.25
C VAL A 86 -5.40 -1.45 15.11
N THR A 87 -5.86 -1.90 13.96
CA THR A 87 -5.83 -3.31 13.56
C THR A 87 -4.51 -3.59 12.85
N TYR A 88 -3.73 -4.52 13.39
CA TYR A 88 -2.48 -4.98 12.79
C TYR A 88 -2.70 -6.28 12.03
N LEU A 89 -2.42 -6.29 10.74
CA LEU A 89 -2.55 -7.47 9.90
C LEU A 89 -1.17 -8.08 9.59
N LYS A 90 -1.03 -9.37 9.87
CA LYS A 90 0.06 -10.18 9.35
C LYS A 90 -0.24 -10.60 7.92
N THR A 91 0.79 -11.04 7.21
CA THR A 91 0.64 -11.64 5.89
C THR A 91 -0.44 -12.72 5.88
N LEU A 92 -1.36 -12.62 4.93
CA LEU A 92 -2.55 -13.46 4.72
C LEU A 92 -3.66 -13.32 5.77
N GLU A 93 -3.58 -12.37 6.69
CA GLU A 93 -4.70 -12.01 7.56
C GLU A 93 -5.64 -11.01 6.85
N ASP A 94 -6.89 -11.01 7.28
CA ASP A 94 -7.97 -10.20 6.71
C ASP A 94 -8.54 -9.24 7.75
N TYR A 95 -8.88 -8.05 7.28
CA TYR A 95 -9.86 -7.16 7.90
C TYR A 95 -11.12 -7.12 7.02
N HIS A 96 -12.29 -7.16 7.62
CA HIS A 96 -13.54 -6.98 6.90
C HIS A 96 -14.60 -6.28 7.76
N ASP A 97 -15.44 -5.50 7.11
CA ASP A 97 -16.67 -4.95 7.65
C ASP A 97 -17.76 -4.93 6.56
N ASP A 98 -18.84 -4.18 6.79
CA ASP A 98 -19.96 -4.09 5.86
C ASP A 98 -19.64 -3.35 4.54
N ARG A 99 -18.47 -2.68 4.43
CA ARG A 99 -18.09 -1.80 3.32
C ARG A 99 -16.97 -2.36 2.46
N LEU A 100 -16.00 -3.00 3.08
CA LEU A 100 -14.79 -3.45 2.37
C LEU A 100 -14.14 -4.65 3.04
N ASN A 101 -13.41 -5.40 2.24
CA ASN A 101 -12.48 -6.43 2.68
C ASN A 101 -11.06 -6.00 2.34
N ILE A 102 -10.14 -6.21 3.28
CA ILE A 102 -8.71 -5.94 3.10
C ILE A 102 -7.95 -7.19 3.48
N ARG A 103 -7.15 -7.73 2.56
CA ARG A 103 -6.22 -8.82 2.82
C ARG A 103 -4.79 -8.32 2.71
N ALA A 104 -4.01 -8.62 3.75
CA ALA A 104 -2.57 -8.37 3.74
C ALA A 104 -1.82 -9.47 2.97
N PHE A 105 -0.85 -9.07 2.15
CA PHE A 105 0.11 -9.94 1.46
C PHE A 105 1.53 -9.57 1.89
N GLY A 106 2.51 -10.35 1.46
CA GLY A 106 3.92 -10.08 1.70
C GLY A 106 4.48 -8.93 0.87
N SER A 107 5.75 -8.67 1.07
CA SER A 107 6.54 -7.72 0.31
C SER A 107 7.96 -8.27 0.12
N THR A 108 8.68 -7.76 -0.85
CA THR A 108 10.12 -8.02 -1.05
C THR A 108 11.00 -7.02 -0.32
N ASP A 109 10.38 -6.05 0.34
CA ASP A 109 10.97 -5.14 1.31
C ASP A 109 10.28 -5.31 2.67
N THR A 110 10.43 -4.36 3.58
CA THR A 110 9.79 -4.34 4.89
C THR A 110 8.27 -4.25 4.76
N GLY A 111 7.56 -4.90 5.70
CA GLY A 111 6.10 -4.80 5.82
C GLY A 111 5.33 -5.71 4.88
N GLY A 112 4.36 -5.14 4.14
CA GLY A 112 3.46 -5.92 3.30
C GLY A 112 2.82 -5.10 2.19
N SER A 113 1.85 -5.71 1.55
CA SER A 113 0.99 -5.12 0.53
C SER A 113 -0.47 -5.45 0.83
N PHE A 114 -1.41 -4.75 0.23
CA PHE A 114 -2.84 -4.93 0.51
C PHE A 114 -3.67 -5.13 -0.74
N LEU A 115 -4.55 -6.12 -0.71
CA LEU A 115 -5.66 -6.24 -1.65
C LEU A 115 -6.92 -5.72 -0.96
N ILE A 116 -7.57 -4.75 -1.57
CA ILE A 116 -8.79 -4.11 -1.10
C ILE A 116 -9.93 -4.50 -2.05
N GLU A 117 -11.03 -5.01 -1.50
CA GLU A 117 -12.21 -5.37 -2.28
C GLU A 117 -13.43 -4.61 -1.74
N SER A 118 -14.14 -3.92 -2.62
CA SER A 118 -15.40 -3.25 -2.33
C SER A 118 -16.24 -3.14 -3.59
N ASP A 119 -17.54 -3.40 -3.49
CA ASP A 119 -18.52 -3.30 -4.58
C ASP A 119 -18.11 -4.09 -5.85
N GLY A 120 -17.42 -5.23 -5.66
CA GLY A 120 -16.92 -6.09 -6.73
C GLY A 120 -15.68 -5.55 -7.45
N ILE A 121 -15.08 -4.45 -6.98
CA ILE A 121 -13.83 -3.88 -7.48
C ILE A 121 -12.69 -4.31 -6.58
N LYS A 122 -11.59 -4.76 -7.19
CA LYS A 122 -10.35 -5.17 -6.54
C LYS A 122 -9.24 -4.18 -6.83
N VAL A 123 -8.70 -3.60 -5.77
CA VAL A 123 -7.55 -2.69 -5.84
C VAL A 123 -6.38 -3.32 -5.08
N PHE A 124 -5.24 -3.44 -5.72
CA PHE A 124 -4.02 -3.90 -5.07
C PHE A 124 -3.04 -2.75 -4.90
N HIS A 125 -2.61 -2.53 -3.66
CA HIS A 125 -1.57 -1.57 -3.29
C HIS A 125 -0.32 -2.33 -2.87
N ALA A 126 0.72 -2.22 -3.67
CA ALA A 126 1.94 -3.00 -3.52
C ALA A 126 2.84 -2.51 -2.36
N GLY A 127 2.66 -1.24 -1.89
CA GLY A 127 3.67 -0.63 -1.05
C GLY A 127 5.01 -0.67 -1.78
N ASP A 128 6.03 -1.24 -1.14
CA ASP A 128 7.35 -1.43 -1.73
C ASP A 128 7.62 -2.87 -2.23
N LEU A 129 6.56 -3.61 -2.52
CA LEU A 129 6.70 -4.88 -3.25
C LEU A 129 7.20 -4.60 -4.67
N ASN A 130 8.45 -4.93 -4.95
CA ASN A 130 9.08 -4.75 -6.25
C ASN A 130 10.23 -5.75 -6.44
N ASN A 131 10.76 -5.80 -7.66
CA ASN A 131 11.94 -6.61 -7.98
C ASN A 131 13.21 -5.79 -7.69
N TRP A 132 13.65 -5.80 -6.43
CA TRP A 132 14.74 -4.96 -5.93
C TRP A 132 16.11 -5.51 -6.29
N HIS A 133 16.66 -5.13 -7.46
CA HIS A 133 18.06 -5.30 -7.79
C HIS A 133 18.58 -4.14 -8.64
N TRP A 134 19.86 -3.83 -8.53
CA TRP A 134 20.51 -2.77 -9.29
C TRP A 134 21.13 -3.36 -10.55
N LYS A 135 20.76 -2.87 -11.75
CA LYS A 135 21.16 -3.42 -13.04
C LYS A 135 22.69 -3.55 -13.19
N ASP A 136 23.44 -2.55 -12.71
CA ASP A 136 24.89 -2.47 -12.89
C ASP A 136 25.70 -2.86 -11.65
N GLU A 137 25.05 -3.04 -10.48
CA GLU A 137 25.72 -3.27 -9.20
C GLU A 137 25.40 -4.65 -8.62
N SER A 138 24.24 -5.23 -8.91
CA SER A 138 23.83 -6.52 -8.38
C SER A 138 24.56 -7.67 -9.07
N THR A 139 25.01 -8.61 -8.26
CA THR A 139 25.55 -9.87 -8.78
C THR A 139 24.45 -10.71 -9.44
N PRO A 140 24.80 -11.63 -10.35
CA PRO A 140 23.81 -12.56 -10.96
C PRO A 140 23.06 -13.41 -9.92
N GLN A 141 23.61 -13.62 -8.74
CA GLN A 141 22.94 -14.34 -7.65
C GLN A 141 21.88 -13.47 -6.98
N GLU A 142 22.18 -12.21 -6.68
CA GLU A 142 21.25 -11.24 -6.09
C GLU A 142 20.07 -10.98 -7.04
N VAL A 143 20.35 -10.84 -8.35
CA VAL A 143 19.29 -10.71 -9.37
C VAL A 143 18.34 -11.91 -9.33
N ARG A 144 18.86 -13.13 -9.38
CA ARG A 144 18.02 -14.34 -9.33
C ARG A 144 17.22 -14.46 -8.03
N GLN A 145 17.80 -14.03 -6.91
CA GLN A 145 17.10 -14.04 -5.62
C GLN A 145 15.95 -13.03 -5.63
N ALA A 146 16.21 -11.80 -6.07
CA ALA A 146 15.19 -10.76 -6.17
C ALA A 146 14.05 -11.16 -7.11
N ASP A 147 14.37 -11.74 -8.29
CA ASP A 147 13.37 -12.29 -9.22
C ASP A 147 12.53 -13.39 -8.56
N SER A 148 13.17 -14.30 -7.84
CA SER A 148 12.49 -15.42 -7.16
C SER A 148 11.55 -14.94 -6.09
N ASP A 149 11.98 -13.99 -5.25
CA ASP A 149 11.20 -13.47 -4.13
C ASP A 149 10.01 -12.65 -4.65
N TYR A 150 10.24 -11.80 -5.64
CA TYR A 150 9.18 -11.03 -6.28
C TYR A 150 8.12 -11.91 -6.96
N LEU A 151 8.55 -12.90 -7.75
CA LEU A 151 7.65 -13.84 -8.40
C LEU A 151 6.90 -14.73 -7.40
N HIS A 152 7.52 -15.04 -6.25
CA HIS A 152 6.85 -15.75 -5.17
C HIS A 152 5.65 -14.95 -4.65
N GLU A 153 5.85 -13.68 -4.28
CA GLU A 153 4.78 -12.83 -3.75
C GLU A 153 3.67 -12.61 -4.79
N LEU A 154 4.02 -12.34 -6.04
CA LEU A 154 3.03 -12.25 -7.13
C LEU A 154 2.28 -13.57 -7.33
N GLY A 155 2.95 -14.71 -7.18
CA GLY A 155 2.33 -16.03 -7.29
C GLY A 155 1.33 -16.31 -6.17
N VAL A 156 1.59 -15.84 -4.95
CA VAL A 156 0.65 -15.91 -3.81
C VAL A 156 -0.58 -15.04 -4.10
N LEU A 157 -0.37 -13.79 -4.52
CA LEU A 157 -1.44 -12.86 -4.89
C LEU A 157 -2.32 -13.43 -6.02
N ALA A 158 -1.72 -13.92 -7.09
CA ALA A 158 -2.43 -14.42 -8.27
C ALA A 158 -3.28 -15.69 -7.97
N LYS A 159 -2.85 -16.53 -7.04
CA LYS A 159 -3.65 -17.68 -6.57
C LYS A 159 -4.91 -17.23 -5.83
N TYR A 160 -4.83 -16.14 -5.07
CA TYR A 160 -5.95 -15.60 -4.32
C TYR A 160 -6.86 -14.73 -5.21
N ALA A 161 -6.28 -13.84 -5.99
CA ALA A 161 -6.97 -12.89 -6.85
C ALA A 161 -6.49 -13.05 -8.32
N PRO A 162 -7.11 -13.96 -9.10
CA PRO A 162 -6.73 -14.18 -10.50
C PRO A 162 -7.05 -13.00 -11.42
N SER A 163 -7.86 -12.06 -10.94
CA SER A 163 -8.14 -10.78 -11.62
C SER A 163 -8.14 -9.65 -10.60
N ILE A 164 -7.55 -8.51 -10.96
CA ILE A 164 -7.47 -7.28 -10.18
C ILE A 164 -7.81 -6.14 -11.12
N ASP A 165 -8.66 -5.21 -10.69
CA ASP A 165 -9.13 -4.11 -11.54
C ASP A 165 -8.15 -2.94 -11.56
N VAL A 166 -7.50 -2.68 -10.43
CA VAL A 166 -6.51 -1.59 -10.27
C VAL A 166 -5.30 -2.09 -9.51
N VAL A 167 -4.11 -1.78 -10.01
CA VAL A 167 -2.85 -2.07 -9.33
C VAL A 167 -2.04 -0.79 -9.15
N MET A 168 -1.44 -0.64 -7.97
CA MET A 168 -0.56 0.46 -7.59
C MET A 168 0.79 -0.14 -7.21
N PHE A 169 1.76 -0.04 -8.12
CA PHE A 169 3.13 -0.53 -7.92
C PHE A 169 4.12 0.62 -7.95
N PRO A 170 5.22 0.52 -7.19
CA PRO A 170 6.33 1.45 -7.34
C PRO A 170 6.99 1.24 -8.71
N VAL A 171 7.07 2.32 -9.50
CA VAL A 171 7.80 2.32 -10.78
C VAL A 171 9.04 3.17 -10.61
N CYS A 172 10.17 2.52 -10.38
CA CYS A 172 11.44 3.19 -10.24
C CYS A 172 12.29 2.95 -11.50
N LEU A 173 12.63 4.02 -12.21
CA LEU A 173 13.46 3.96 -13.41
C LEU A 173 14.93 3.59 -13.14
N LEU A 174 15.36 3.61 -11.89
CA LEU A 174 16.72 3.23 -11.48
C LEU A 174 16.88 1.73 -11.28
N TYR A 175 15.76 0.99 -11.15
CA TYR A 175 15.75 -0.45 -10.99
C TYR A 175 15.33 -1.13 -12.30
N THR A 176 15.03 -2.33 -12.31
CA THR A 176 14.88 -3.36 -13.33
C THR A 176 13.95 -3.14 -14.51
N SER A 177 13.11 -2.14 -14.51
CA SER A 177 12.32 -1.83 -15.72
C SER A 177 13.24 -1.20 -16.75
N PRO A 178 13.38 -1.76 -17.96
CA PRO A 178 14.11 -1.08 -19.01
C PRO A 178 13.46 0.29 -19.21
N SER A 179 14.25 1.34 -19.03
CA SER A 179 13.83 2.69 -19.39
C SER A 179 13.47 2.69 -20.87
N PRO A 180 12.46 3.47 -21.33
CA PRO A 180 12.26 3.68 -22.74
C PRO A 180 13.53 4.15 -23.48
N ARG A 181 14.51 4.72 -22.77
CA ARG A 181 15.82 5.09 -23.31
C ARG A 181 16.74 3.88 -23.53
N ASP A 182 16.57 2.80 -22.76
CA ASP A 182 17.40 1.58 -22.89
C ASP A 182 16.97 0.73 -24.09
N VAL A 183 15.80 0.98 -24.66
CA VAL A 183 15.26 0.29 -25.85
C VAL A 183 15.68 0.97 -27.16
N GLU A 184 16.09 2.24 -27.12
CA GLU A 184 16.49 3.01 -28.31
C GLU A 184 17.99 2.83 -28.66
N GLU A 185 18.81 2.26 -27.78
CA GLU A 185 20.26 2.08 -27.99
C GLU A 185 20.67 0.63 -28.33
N SER A 186 19.73 -0.26 -28.66
CA SER A 186 20.01 -1.67 -29.03
C SER A 186 19.71 -2.00 -30.48
#